data_fb0c72960a47e195daf6fbab0f2aa91a
#
_entry.id   fb0c72960a47e195daf6fbab0f2aa91a
#
_cell.length_a   1.000
_cell.length_b   1.000
_cell.length_c   1.000
_cell.angle_alpha   90.00
_cell.angle_beta   90.00
_cell.angle_gamma   90.00
#
_symmetry.space_group_name_H-M   'P 1'
#
loop_
_entity.id
_entity.type
_entity.pdbx_description
1 polymer ?
#
loop_
_entity_poly.entity_id
_entity_poly.type
_entity_poly.pdbx_seq_one_letter_code
_entity_poly.pdbx_strand_id
1 'polypeptide(L)'
;QYASPNPEKVHSVKLPVLANTSSTLVLINTETEEVIDELSYNSKWHSAFVTDSKGIALERIDPEAATQSSENWASAAAEEGHGTPGYLNTQFGVIKNGPVVGIDTPVLAPGGDAYTIAYQADQSGYSCRIFIFDPAGRQVARVQNNELIGQQGTLRWDGKGTGGEKLPTGLYILYAEIYHPSGALHKFKKVFSVR
;
A
#
# COMPACT_ATOMS: atom_id res chain seq x y z
N GLN A 1 10.05 13.37 1.41
CA GLN A 1 10.10 13.59 2.86
C GLN A 1 8.69 13.42 3.41
N TYR A 2 8.50 12.52 4.35
CA TYR A 2 7.20 12.23 4.95
C TYR A 2 6.83 13.32 5.98
N ALA A 3 5.56 13.72 6.04
CA ALA A 3 5.03 14.53 7.11
C ALA A 3 4.60 13.62 8.27
N SER A 4 4.95 13.95 9.51
CA SER A 4 4.47 13.19 10.67
C SER A 4 3.17 13.81 11.20
N PRO A 5 2.15 12.98 11.57
CA PRO A 5 0.93 13.47 12.22
C PRO A 5 1.18 13.97 13.65
N ASN A 6 2.33 13.57 14.24
CA ASN A 6 2.73 13.94 15.60
C ASN A 6 4.14 14.51 15.56
N PRO A 7 4.36 15.72 15.03
CA PRO A 7 5.69 16.30 14.88
C PRO A 7 6.43 16.46 16.23
N GLU A 8 5.71 16.59 17.34
CA GLU A 8 6.27 16.67 18.69
C GLU A 8 6.90 15.35 19.17
N LYS A 9 6.58 14.22 18.52
CA LYS A 9 7.16 12.90 18.78
C LYS A 9 8.29 12.55 17.82
N VAL A 10 8.65 13.46 16.92
CA VAL A 10 9.75 13.25 15.96
C VAL A 10 11.04 13.79 16.56
N HIS A 11 11.99 12.90 16.80
CA HIS A 11 13.32 13.25 17.27
C HIS A 11 14.32 13.18 16.13
N SER A 12 15.09 14.26 15.95
CA SER A 12 16.18 14.25 14.97
C SER A 12 17.40 13.56 15.56
N VAL A 13 17.78 12.44 15.00
CA VAL A 13 18.97 11.70 15.40
C VAL A 13 19.86 11.43 14.19
N LYS A 14 21.18 11.39 14.41
CA LYS A 14 22.12 10.97 13.37
C LYS A 14 22.21 9.45 13.39
N LEU A 15 21.54 8.83 12.44
CA LEU A 15 21.64 7.39 12.24
C LEU A 15 22.91 7.03 11.43
N PRO A 16 23.50 5.86 11.65
CA PRO A 16 24.51 5.31 10.75
C PRO A 16 23.91 5.04 9.37
N VAL A 17 24.75 4.91 8.37
CA VAL A 17 24.31 4.48 7.04
C VAL A 17 23.76 3.05 7.13
N LEU A 18 22.49 2.89 6.79
CA LEU A 18 21.84 1.59 6.76
C LEU A 18 22.05 0.94 5.38
N ALA A 19 22.52 -0.29 5.36
CA ALA A 19 22.70 -1.03 4.11
C ALA A 19 21.35 -1.38 3.48
N ASN A 20 21.21 -1.22 2.16
CA ASN A 20 19.96 -1.54 1.46
C ASN A 20 19.66 -3.04 1.40
N THR A 21 20.68 -3.89 1.55
CA THR A 21 20.53 -5.35 1.38
C THR A 21 20.20 -6.06 2.69
N SER A 22 20.97 -5.78 3.74
CA SER A 22 20.75 -6.34 5.08
C SER A 22 21.59 -5.59 6.11
N SER A 23 21.07 -5.47 7.32
CA SER A 23 21.80 -4.97 8.48
C SER A 23 21.07 -5.38 9.76
N THR A 24 21.72 -5.18 10.89
CA THR A 24 21.09 -5.36 12.20
C THR A 24 20.92 -4.01 12.88
N LEU A 25 19.72 -3.75 13.36
CA LEU A 25 19.36 -2.59 14.17
C LEU A 25 19.08 -3.08 15.59
N VAL A 26 19.65 -2.40 16.57
CA VAL A 26 19.42 -2.71 17.98
C VAL A 26 18.96 -1.44 18.69
N LEU A 27 17.81 -1.54 19.33
CA LEU A 27 17.28 -0.48 20.21
C LEU A 27 17.66 -0.82 21.64
N ILE A 28 18.43 0.08 22.27
CA ILE A 28 18.95 -0.14 23.62
C ILE A 28 18.42 0.98 24.55
N ASN A 29 18.01 0.60 25.75
CA ASN A 29 17.81 1.57 26.82
C ASN A 29 19.18 2.07 27.29
N THR A 30 19.47 3.36 27.11
CA THR A 30 20.78 3.94 27.43
C THR A 30 21.04 4.09 28.93
N GLU A 31 20.01 3.97 29.78
CA GLU A 31 20.16 4.06 31.23
C GLU A 31 20.45 2.69 31.86
N THR A 32 19.81 1.62 31.35
CA THR A 32 19.93 0.26 31.86
C THR A 32 20.85 -0.63 31.03
N GLU A 33 21.26 -0.18 29.83
CA GLU A 33 22.01 -0.92 28.82
C GLU A 33 21.27 -2.19 28.30
N GLU A 34 19.99 -2.30 28.60
CA GLU A 34 19.19 -3.44 28.15
C GLU A 34 18.75 -3.27 26.70
N VAL A 35 18.77 -4.36 25.94
CA VAL A 35 18.21 -4.41 24.59
C VAL A 35 16.69 -4.40 24.68
N ILE A 36 16.07 -3.38 24.10
CA ILE A 36 14.60 -3.24 24.03
C ILE A 36 14.07 -4.05 22.85
N ASP A 37 14.72 -3.95 21.68
CA ASP A 37 14.33 -4.67 20.46
C ASP A 37 15.52 -4.81 19.53
N GLU A 38 15.49 -5.86 18.70
CA GLU A 38 16.55 -6.13 17.71
C GLU A 38 15.91 -6.60 16.40
N LEU A 39 16.39 -6.07 15.29
CA LEU A 39 15.95 -6.43 13.96
C LEU A 39 17.14 -6.65 13.03
N SER A 40 17.32 -7.88 12.57
CA SER A 40 18.21 -8.21 11.46
C SER A 40 17.42 -8.31 10.17
N TYR A 41 17.25 -7.19 9.47
CA TYR A 41 16.45 -7.13 8.25
C TYR A 41 17.21 -7.63 7.02
N ASN A 42 16.44 -8.04 6.01
CA ASN A 42 16.97 -8.44 4.70
C ASN A 42 16.04 -7.92 3.59
N SER A 43 16.61 -7.39 2.50
CA SER A 43 15.87 -6.90 1.33
C SER A 43 15.03 -7.99 0.64
N LYS A 44 15.34 -9.27 0.86
CA LYS A 44 14.52 -10.40 0.36
C LYS A 44 13.14 -10.50 1.03
N TRP A 45 12.90 -9.73 2.09
CA TRP A 45 11.60 -9.66 2.75
C TRP A 45 10.60 -8.76 2.00
N HIS A 46 11.10 -7.99 1.03
CA HIS A 46 10.22 -7.27 0.12
C HIS A 46 9.40 -8.23 -0.75
N SER A 47 8.24 -7.75 -1.18
CA SER A 47 7.38 -8.50 -2.10
C SER A 47 8.15 -8.92 -3.36
N ALA A 48 7.90 -10.14 -3.85
CA ALA A 48 8.49 -10.65 -5.09
C ALA A 48 8.13 -9.81 -6.34
N PHE A 49 7.11 -8.96 -6.24
CA PHE A 49 6.74 -8.02 -7.31
C PHE A 49 7.55 -6.73 -7.30
N VAL A 50 8.31 -6.48 -6.23
CA VAL A 50 9.22 -5.33 -6.14
C VAL A 50 10.53 -5.68 -6.82
N THR A 51 10.77 -5.13 -8.00
CA THR A 51 12.01 -5.35 -8.77
C THR A 51 13.15 -4.47 -8.28
N ASP A 52 12.85 -3.28 -7.74
CA ASP A 52 13.78 -2.37 -7.09
C ASP A 52 13.15 -1.90 -5.77
N SER A 53 13.71 -2.32 -4.65
CA SER A 53 13.22 -1.96 -3.31
C SER A 53 13.72 -0.60 -2.82
N LYS A 54 14.49 0.12 -3.62
CA LYS A 54 15.01 1.43 -3.24
C LYS A 54 13.87 2.44 -3.04
N GLY A 55 13.80 3.00 -1.83
CA GLY A 55 12.74 3.95 -1.45
C GLY A 55 11.44 3.30 -1.00
N ILE A 56 11.36 1.96 -0.94
CA ILE A 56 10.21 1.24 -0.39
C ILE A 56 10.58 0.75 1.02
N ALA A 57 9.79 1.14 2.01
CA ALA A 57 10.00 0.69 3.38
C ALA A 57 9.51 -0.76 3.57
N LEU A 58 10.18 -1.47 4.48
CA LEU A 58 9.60 -2.65 5.11
C LEU A 58 8.76 -2.18 6.30
N GLU A 59 7.50 -2.56 6.32
CA GLU A 59 6.55 -2.22 7.39
C GLU A 59 6.23 -3.46 8.21
N ARG A 60 6.22 -3.29 9.55
CA ARG A 60 5.84 -4.35 10.49
C ARG A 60 4.33 -4.53 10.44
N ILE A 61 3.87 -5.78 10.28
CA ILE A 61 2.45 -6.14 10.13
C ILE A 61 1.76 -6.11 11.51
N ASP A 62 2.34 -6.78 12.48
CA ASP A 62 1.83 -6.88 13.85
C ASP A 62 2.92 -6.46 14.85
N PRO A 63 2.75 -5.36 15.58
CA PRO A 63 3.72 -4.90 16.57
C PRO A 63 3.90 -5.86 17.75
N GLU A 64 2.91 -6.72 18.03
CA GLU A 64 2.96 -7.71 19.10
C GLU A 64 3.63 -9.04 18.68
N ALA A 65 3.77 -9.27 17.37
CA ALA A 65 4.46 -10.45 16.86
C ALA A 65 5.98 -10.29 16.88
N ALA A 66 6.70 -11.40 16.79
CA ALA A 66 8.15 -11.42 16.85
C ALA A 66 8.80 -10.52 15.81
N THR A 67 9.69 -9.62 16.24
CA THR A 67 10.41 -8.66 15.38
C THR A 67 11.27 -9.38 14.34
N GLN A 68 11.89 -10.52 14.68
CA GLN A 68 12.77 -11.27 13.79
C GLN A 68 12.04 -12.17 12.78
N SER A 69 10.71 -12.31 12.86
CA SER A 69 9.96 -13.09 11.89
C SER A 69 9.85 -12.34 10.57
N SER A 70 10.42 -12.87 9.50
CA SER A 70 10.28 -12.28 8.15
C SER A 70 8.84 -12.19 7.68
N GLU A 71 7.96 -13.07 8.18
CA GLU A 71 6.53 -13.08 7.87
C GLU A 71 5.78 -11.90 8.52
N ASN A 72 6.41 -11.25 9.52
CA ASN A 72 5.87 -10.07 10.18
C ASN A 72 6.24 -8.75 9.47
N TRP A 73 6.85 -8.82 8.29
CA TRP A 73 7.27 -7.66 7.52
C TRP A 73 6.78 -7.73 6.09
N ALA A 74 6.32 -6.61 5.55
CA ALA A 74 5.89 -6.49 4.17
C ALA A 74 6.33 -5.15 3.58
N SER A 75 6.37 -5.09 2.25
CA SER A 75 6.63 -3.84 1.55
C SER A 75 5.49 -2.85 1.75
N ALA A 76 5.82 -1.61 2.06
CA ALA A 76 4.84 -0.53 2.17
C ALA A 76 4.05 -0.33 0.88
N ALA A 77 2.79 0.05 1.01
CA ALA A 77 1.91 0.31 -0.12
C ALA A 77 2.29 1.57 -0.90
N ALA A 78 2.00 1.57 -2.19
CA ALA A 78 2.34 2.66 -3.09
C ALA A 78 1.48 3.92 -2.86
N GLU A 79 0.22 3.75 -2.48
CA GLU A 79 -0.72 4.86 -2.26
C GLU A 79 -0.29 5.81 -1.12
N GLU A 80 0.52 5.33 -0.17
CA GLU A 80 1.08 6.12 0.93
C GLU A 80 2.54 6.53 0.67
N GLY A 81 2.98 6.49 -0.58
CA GLY A 81 4.33 6.89 -0.97
C GLY A 81 5.44 5.93 -0.52
N HIS A 82 5.11 4.65 -0.38
CA HIS A 82 6.03 3.58 -0.01
C HIS A 82 6.60 3.65 1.41
N GLY A 83 5.87 4.27 2.35
CA GLY A 83 6.22 4.26 3.77
C GLY A 83 5.32 5.17 4.60
N THR A 84 5.14 4.82 5.88
CA THR A 84 4.25 5.52 6.82
C THR A 84 4.94 5.88 8.14
N PRO A 85 6.08 6.60 8.14
CA PRO A 85 6.78 6.94 9.37
C PRO A 85 5.92 7.85 10.26
N GLY A 86 5.60 7.36 11.46
CA GLY A 86 4.76 8.08 12.43
C GLY A 86 3.25 7.89 12.22
N TYR A 87 2.84 7.10 11.23
CA TYR A 87 1.45 6.69 11.00
C TYR A 87 1.27 5.21 11.24
N LEU A 88 0.02 4.76 11.23
CA LEU A 88 -0.28 3.33 11.17
C LEU A 88 0.21 2.77 9.82
N ASN A 89 0.95 1.66 9.88
CA ASN A 89 1.49 1.02 8.69
C ASN A 89 0.39 0.59 7.72
N THR A 90 0.63 0.72 6.42
CA THR A 90 -0.31 0.26 5.38
C THR A 90 -0.56 -1.25 5.46
N GLN A 91 0.42 -1.99 5.97
CA GLN A 91 0.38 -3.44 6.15
C GLN A 91 -0.10 -3.87 7.54
N PHE A 92 -0.46 -2.91 8.42
CA PHE A 92 -0.95 -3.23 9.75
C PHE A 92 -2.27 -3.99 9.71
N GLY A 93 -2.32 -5.13 10.35
CA GLY A 93 -3.54 -5.88 10.54
C GLY A 93 -3.28 -7.31 10.97
N VAL A 94 -3.80 -7.67 12.14
CA VAL A 94 -3.97 -9.07 12.54
C VAL A 94 -5.30 -9.55 12.01
N ILE A 95 -5.30 -10.22 10.86
CA ILE A 95 -6.54 -10.76 10.29
C ILE A 95 -6.96 -11.99 11.08
N LYS A 96 -7.75 -11.76 12.11
CA LYS A 96 -8.52 -12.82 12.76
C LYS A 96 -9.87 -12.93 12.05
N ASN A 97 -10.05 -13.91 11.18
CA ASN A 97 -11.27 -14.12 10.35
C ASN A 97 -11.45 -13.01 9.28
N GLY A 98 -10.49 -12.90 8.39
CA GLY A 98 -10.32 -11.78 7.50
C GLY A 98 -11.45 -11.49 6.53
N PRO A 99 -11.56 -10.24 6.12
CA PRO A 99 -12.45 -9.84 5.04
C PRO A 99 -12.06 -10.58 3.75
N VAL A 100 -13.05 -10.87 2.95
CA VAL A 100 -12.84 -11.35 1.57
C VAL A 100 -12.13 -10.22 0.80
N VAL A 101 -11.11 -10.56 0.02
CA VAL A 101 -10.48 -9.58 -0.88
C VAL A 101 -11.55 -8.89 -1.70
N GLY A 102 -11.55 -7.57 -1.71
CA GLY A 102 -12.62 -6.79 -2.32
C GLY A 102 -12.16 -5.41 -2.80
N ILE A 103 -12.95 -4.87 -3.73
CA ILE A 103 -12.83 -3.50 -4.21
C ILE A 103 -14.22 -2.91 -4.42
N ASP A 104 -14.41 -1.69 -4.02
CA ASP A 104 -15.67 -0.99 -4.13
C ASP A 104 -15.85 -0.28 -5.48
N THR A 105 -17.07 0.14 -5.73
CA THR A 105 -17.40 0.99 -6.86
C THR A 105 -16.80 2.38 -6.67
N PRO A 106 -16.19 3.00 -7.70
CA PRO A 106 -15.70 4.37 -7.61
C PRO A 106 -16.80 5.35 -7.18
N VAL A 107 -16.52 6.19 -6.20
CA VAL A 107 -17.41 7.22 -5.68
C VAL A 107 -16.75 8.58 -5.83
N LEU A 108 -17.49 9.57 -6.35
CA LEU A 108 -16.98 10.94 -6.45
C LEU A 108 -16.73 11.50 -5.05
N ALA A 109 -15.51 11.95 -4.79
CA ALA A 109 -15.11 12.50 -3.50
C ALA A 109 -15.86 13.80 -3.18
N PRO A 110 -16.07 14.14 -1.91
CA PRO A 110 -16.50 15.47 -1.52
C PRO A 110 -15.58 16.54 -2.11
N GLY A 111 -16.14 17.51 -2.84
CA GLY A 111 -15.36 18.50 -3.60
C GLY A 111 -15.37 18.28 -5.10
N GLY A 112 -15.67 17.05 -5.57
CA GLY A 112 -15.91 16.75 -6.98
C GLY A 112 -14.67 16.73 -7.87
N ASP A 113 -13.47 16.64 -7.29
CA ASP A 113 -12.19 16.71 -7.99
C ASP A 113 -11.57 15.34 -8.30
N ALA A 114 -12.01 14.29 -7.64
CA ALA A 114 -11.50 12.93 -7.81
C ALA A 114 -12.54 11.87 -7.42
N TYR A 115 -12.30 10.66 -7.88
CA TYR A 115 -13.02 9.45 -7.46
C TYR A 115 -12.18 8.70 -6.43
N THR A 116 -12.86 8.17 -5.42
CA THR A 116 -12.29 7.29 -4.40
C THR A 116 -12.75 5.85 -4.63
N ILE A 117 -11.84 4.90 -4.47
CA ILE A 117 -12.07 3.47 -4.68
C ILE A 117 -11.54 2.76 -3.44
N ALA A 118 -12.43 2.39 -2.53
CA ALA A 118 -12.03 1.65 -1.34
C ALA A 118 -11.73 0.18 -1.70
N TYR A 119 -10.77 -0.40 -1.00
CA TYR A 119 -10.40 -1.80 -1.17
C TYR A 119 -10.04 -2.43 0.19
N GLN A 120 -10.06 -3.74 0.21
CA GLN A 120 -9.59 -4.56 1.33
C GLN A 120 -8.95 -5.84 0.82
N ALA A 121 -8.00 -6.36 1.56
CA ALA A 121 -7.27 -7.60 1.30
C ALA A 121 -7.27 -8.47 2.57
N ASP A 122 -7.23 -9.78 2.39
CA ASP A 122 -7.24 -10.75 3.50
C ASP A 122 -5.87 -10.97 4.13
N GLN A 123 -4.82 -10.45 3.51
CA GLN A 123 -3.44 -10.47 4.01
C GLN A 123 -2.63 -9.35 3.39
N SER A 124 -1.43 -9.11 3.90
CA SER A 124 -0.47 -8.15 3.33
C SER A 124 0.21 -8.70 2.06
N GLY A 125 0.82 -7.81 1.26
CA GLY A 125 1.66 -8.19 0.12
C GLY A 125 0.92 -8.32 -1.21
N TYR A 126 -0.34 -7.92 -1.29
CA TYR A 126 -1.05 -7.83 -2.56
C TYR A 126 -0.58 -6.67 -3.42
N SER A 127 -0.65 -6.88 -4.72
CA SER A 127 -0.56 -5.83 -5.73
C SER A 127 -1.85 -5.73 -6.52
N CYS A 128 -2.11 -4.58 -7.11
CA CYS A 128 -3.28 -4.40 -7.95
C CYS A 128 -2.95 -3.72 -9.28
N ARG A 129 -3.83 -3.95 -10.24
CA ARG A 129 -3.96 -3.16 -11.47
C ARG A 129 -5.42 -2.84 -11.72
N ILE A 130 -5.69 -1.59 -12.07
CA ILE A 130 -7.04 -1.08 -12.23
C ILE A 130 -7.13 -0.28 -13.52
N PHE A 131 -8.12 -0.64 -14.32
CA PHE A 131 -8.43 -0.03 -15.60
C PHE A 131 -9.87 0.45 -15.63
N ILE A 132 -10.11 1.53 -16.36
CA ILE A 132 -11.45 2.04 -16.65
C ILE A 132 -11.72 1.82 -18.14
N PHE A 133 -12.90 1.29 -18.43
CA PHE A 133 -13.40 1.04 -19.77
C PHE A 133 -14.67 1.84 -20.03
N ASP A 134 -14.84 2.27 -21.26
CA ASP A 134 -16.12 2.80 -21.73
C ASP A 134 -17.13 1.66 -22.01
N PRO A 135 -18.42 1.98 -22.29
CA PRO A 135 -19.44 0.97 -22.58
C PRO A 135 -19.15 0.14 -23.83
N ALA A 136 -18.30 0.62 -24.73
CA ALA A 136 -17.87 -0.10 -25.94
C ALA A 136 -16.71 -1.07 -25.67
N GLY A 137 -16.22 -1.13 -24.40
CA GLY A 137 -15.12 -2.00 -24.00
C GLY A 137 -13.73 -1.47 -24.34
N ARG A 138 -13.60 -0.19 -24.71
CA ARG A 138 -12.30 0.44 -24.92
C ARG A 138 -11.73 0.90 -23.58
N GLN A 139 -10.47 0.58 -23.30
CA GLN A 139 -9.77 1.10 -22.14
C GLN A 139 -9.54 2.61 -22.32
N VAL A 140 -10.06 3.41 -21.40
CA VAL A 140 -9.98 4.88 -21.43
C VAL A 140 -9.06 5.44 -20.35
N ALA A 141 -8.85 4.71 -19.24
CA ALA A 141 -7.91 5.11 -18.21
C ALA A 141 -7.23 3.89 -17.55
N ARG A 142 -6.08 4.15 -16.92
CA ARG A 142 -5.39 3.25 -16.03
C ARG A 142 -5.21 3.95 -14.70
N VAL A 143 -5.81 3.42 -13.64
CA VAL A 143 -5.77 4.00 -12.30
C VAL A 143 -4.58 3.47 -11.51
N GLN A 144 -4.33 2.15 -11.60
CA GLN A 144 -3.20 1.49 -10.97
C GLN A 144 -2.52 0.53 -11.96
N ASN A 145 -1.19 0.39 -11.84
CA ASN A 145 -0.38 -0.43 -12.74
C ASN A 145 0.61 -1.31 -11.97
N ASN A 146 0.13 -2.45 -11.45
CA ASN A 146 0.92 -3.39 -10.66
C ASN A 146 1.51 -2.78 -9.37
N GLU A 147 0.75 -1.91 -8.73
CA GLU A 147 1.19 -1.25 -7.50
C GLU A 147 0.88 -2.13 -6.28
N LEU A 148 1.79 -2.10 -5.31
CA LEU A 148 1.58 -2.70 -4.00
C LEU A 148 0.47 -1.94 -3.26
N ILE A 149 -0.45 -2.69 -2.67
CA ILE A 149 -1.54 -2.15 -1.85
C ILE A 149 -1.42 -2.63 -0.40
N GLY A 150 -1.99 -1.87 0.52
CA GLY A 150 -2.13 -2.25 1.92
C GLY A 150 -3.19 -3.33 2.14
N GLN A 151 -3.43 -3.69 3.40
CA GLN A 151 -4.53 -4.61 3.73
C GLN A 151 -5.90 -3.94 3.57
N GLN A 152 -5.98 -2.63 3.74
CA GLN A 152 -7.15 -1.81 3.43
C GLN A 152 -6.69 -0.40 3.05
N GLY A 153 -7.45 0.25 2.20
CA GLY A 153 -7.12 1.61 1.79
C GLY A 153 -8.12 2.20 0.81
N THR A 154 -7.77 3.37 0.31
CA THR A 154 -8.58 4.10 -0.67
C THR A 154 -7.67 4.65 -1.76
N LEU A 155 -7.87 4.18 -2.97
CA LEU A 155 -7.20 4.68 -4.15
C LEU A 155 -7.92 5.93 -4.68
N ARG A 156 -7.17 6.84 -5.28
CA ARG A 156 -7.73 8.05 -5.89
C ARG A 156 -7.52 8.02 -7.40
N TRP A 157 -8.52 8.52 -8.11
CA TRP A 157 -8.46 8.72 -9.56
C TRP A 157 -9.09 10.08 -9.91
N ASP A 158 -8.41 10.89 -10.68
CA ASP A 158 -8.81 12.27 -11.02
C ASP A 158 -9.90 12.38 -12.12
N GLY A 159 -10.48 11.25 -12.52
CA GLY A 159 -11.53 11.22 -13.56
C GLY A 159 -11.00 11.44 -14.97
N LYS A 160 -9.68 11.44 -15.19
CA LYS A 160 -9.10 11.67 -16.51
C LYS A 160 -8.78 10.37 -17.24
N GLY A 161 -8.81 10.46 -18.54
CA GLY A 161 -8.34 9.42 -19.44
C GLY A 161 -6.82 9.34 -19.51
N THR A 162 -6.32 8.33 -20.25
CA THR A 162 -4.89 8.09 -20.42
C THR A 162 -4.17 9.28 -21.12
N GLY A 163 -4.88 10.08 -21.90
CA GLY A 163 -4.38 11.30 -22.54
C GLY A 163 -4.42 12.55 -21.65
N GLY A 164 -4.90 12.45 -20.42
CA GLY A 164 -5.04 13.56 -19.47
C GLY A 164 -6.33 14.39 -19.65
N GLU A 165 -7.18 14.06 -20.61
CA GLU A 165 -8.50 14.67 -20.81
C GLU A 165 -9.50 14.20 -19.74
N LYS A 166 -10.43 15.05 -19.32
CA LYS A 166 -11.55 14.63 -18.51
C LYS A 166 -12.46 13.69 -19.30
N LEU A 167 -12.84 12.57 -18.70
CA LEU A 167 -13.79 11.67 -19.35
C LEU A 167 -15.18 12.32 -19.40
N PRO A 168 -15.93 12.15 -20.51
CA PRO A 168 -17.29 12.61 -20.62
C PRO A 168 -18.20 12.02 -19.52
N THR A 169 -19.22 12.77 -19.13
CA THR A 169 -20.27 12.26 -18.25
C THR A 169 -20.91 11.03 -18.89
N GLY A 170 -21.02 9.95 -18.17
CA GLY A 170 -21.55 8.69 -18.68
C GLY A 170 -21.27 7.49 -17.78
N LEU A 171 -21.67 6.31 -18.26
CA LEU A 171 -21.39 5.03 -17.60
C LEU A 171 -20.03 4.52 -18.00
N TYR A 172 -19.31 3.97 -17.03
CA TYR A 172 -18.01 3.36 -17.21
C TYR A 172 -17.90 2.06 -16.42
N ILE A 173 -16.89 1.28 -16.73
CA ILE A 173 -16.63 0.00 -16.08
C ILE A 173 -15.23 0.07 -15.48
N LEU A 174 -15.15 -0.07 -14.16
CA LEU A 174 -13.91 -0.39 -13.48
C LEU A 174 -13.64 -1.88 -13.62
N TYR A 175 -12.45 -2.25 -14.09
CA TYR A 175 -11.93 -3.61 -14.04
C TYR A 175 -10.66 -3.61 -13.19
N ALA A 176 -10.67 -4.43 -12.14
CA ALA A 176 -9.54 -4.56 -11.22
C ALA A 176 -9.08 -6.00 -11.12
N GLU A 177 -7.78 -6.19 -11.03
CA GLU A 177 -7.14 -7.43 -10.63
C GLU A 177 -6.30 -7.16 -9.39
N ILE A 178 -6.56 -7.91 -8.32
CA ILE A 178 -5.82 -7.91 -7.07
C ILE A 178 -5.16 -9.28 -6.95
N TYR A 179 -3.84 -9.32 -6.85
CA TYR A 179 -3.08 -10.56 -6.91
C TYR A 179 -1.93 -10.58 -5.91
N HIS A 180 -1.59 -11.79 -5.46
CA HIS A 180 -0.58 -12.02 -4.43
C HIS A 180 0.54 -12.94 -4.96
N PRO A 181 1.80 -12.83 -4.47
CA PRO A 181 2.91 -13.70 -4.89
C PRO A 181 2.67 -15.19 -4.69
N SER A 182 1.77 -15.59 -3.77
CA SER A 182 1.35 -16.99 -3.58
C SER A 182 0.54 -17.58 -4.75
N GLY A 183 0.17 -16.74 -5.75
CA GLY A 183 -0.64 -17.14 -6.89
C GLY A 183 -2.13 -16.81 -6.76
N ALA A 184 -2.59 -16.26 -5.64
CA ALA A 184 -3.96 -15.79 -5.51
C ALA A 184 -4.24 -14.65 -6.51
N LEU A 185 -5.37 -14.71 -7.20
CA LEU A 185 -5.81 -13.71 -8.19
C LEU A 185 -7.31 -13.50 -8.06
N HIS A 186 -7.70 -12.27 -7.75
CA HIS A 186 -9.08 -11.82 -7.65
C HIS A 186 -9.38 -10.81 -8.75
N LYS A 187 -10.50 -11.00 -9.46
CA LYS A 187 -10.93 -10.12 -10.57
C LYS A 187 -12.26 -9.51 -10.24
N PHE A 188 -12.34 -8.20 -10.43
CA PHE A 188 -13.54 -7.43 -10.12
C PHE A 188 -13.98 -6.62 -11.34
N LYS A 189 -15.29 -6.48 -11.49
CA LYS A 189 -15.91 -5.64 -12.49
C LYS A 189 -17.03 -4.84 -11.84
N LYS A 190 -16.94 -3.52 -11.87
CA LYS A 190 -17.92 -2.61 -11.27
C LYS A 190 -18.36 -1.58 -12.30
N VAL A 191 -19.64 -1.33 -12.36
CA VAL A 191 -20.22 -0.25 -13.21
C VAL A 191 -20.41 1.00 -12.34
N PHE A 192 -20.00 2.14 -12.86
CA PHE A 192 -20.16 3.43 -12.18
C PHE A 192 -20.42 4.57 -13.18
N SER A 193 -20.76 5.74 -12.67
CA SER A 193 -20.96 6.93 -13.49
C SER A 193 -19.87 7.97 -13.27
N VAL A 194 -19.35 8.54 -14.35
CA VAL A 194 -18.55 9.76 -14.34
C VAL A 194 -19.49 10.95 -14.51
N ARG A 195 -19.26 12.03 -13.74
CA ARG A 195 -20.07 13.26 -13.75
C ARG A 195 -19.20 14.48 -14.00
#